data_6c51c7873d02afd7dc760a22782ccde1
#
_entry.id   6c51c7873d02afd7dc760a22782ccde1
#
_cell.length_a   1.000
_cell.length_b   1.000
_cell.length_c   1.000
_cell.angle_alpha   90.00
_cell.angle_beta   90.00
_cell.angle_gamma   90.00
#
_symmetry.space_group_name_H-M   'P 1'
#
loop_
_entity.id
_entity.type
_entity.pdbx_description
1 polymer ?
#
loop_
_entity_poly.entity_id
_entity_poly.type
_entity_poly.pdbx_seq_one_letter_code
_entity_poly.pdbx_strand_id
1 'polypeptide(L)'
;SAAKCKATNVPIVGTWFAKTLHMDSGESTVAGMNGMRSWWKINGTWPKDDSEQAMVGSALAAKLGVNVGDSVTLDKTIAVGADDNTNGGTGKTGKSSTERNRVKVKIVGIFDSGDSDNSAIYMPSIAAQTLANLPNSIDKIEVKALTTPDNDLARKASKNPNALTQDEWETWYCTAYPSSIAYQIEEVLPGAVAKQVRQVAALQGDVLNKTQAVMVLMTVLSLVAAAIAVANLMAASIGERGSELALLKAIGATDGAVSRLMLAETAVISLVGAIAGALLGSGVAQIVGHVVFGSGITLRPMVFVLVFVLLAVTVLVASLSSIRAILGLRPAEVLHGR
;
A
#
# COMPACT_ATOMS: atom_id res chain seq x y z
N SER A 1 42.19 -6.37 11.14
CA SER A 1 42.08 -4.89 11.08
C SER A 1 40.72 -4.59 10.42
N ALA A 2 39.69 -4.45 11.27
CA ALA A 2 38.34 -4.13 10.80
C ALA A 2 38.34 -2.70 10.25
N ALA A 3 38.02 -2.54 8.99
CA ALA A 3 37.77 -1.23 8.39
C ALA A 3 36.66 -0.54 9.16
N LYS A 4 36.95 0.61 9.80
CA LYS A 4 35.95 1.44 10.49
C LYS A 4 35.08 2.09 9.42
N CYS A 5 33.95 1.45 9.07
CA CYS A 5 32.93 2.10 8.27
C CYS A 5 32.29 3.21 9.09
N LYS A 6 32.27 4.44 8.55
CA LYS A 6 31.54 5.57 9.13
C LYS A 6 30.28 5.80 8.31
N ALA A 7 29.13 5.83 8.94
CA ALA A 7 27.89 6.34 8.34
C ALA A 7 27.55 7.68 9.01
N THR A 8 27.08 8.62 8.21
CA THR A 8 26.54 9.92 8.65
C THR A 8 25.03 9.93 8.47
N ASN A 9 24.33 10.70 9.29
CA ASN A 9 22.87 10.84 9.25
C ASN A 9 22.10 9.52 9.44
N VAL A 10 22.54 8.69 10.39
CA VAL A 10 21.83 7.47 10.76
C VAL A 10 20.70 7.84 11.72
N PRO A 11 19.44 7.46 11.44
CA PRO A 11 18.35 7.63 12.38
C PRO A 11 18.60 6.81 13.64
N ILE A 12 18.50 7.45 14.80
CA ILE A 12 18.65 6.80 16.10
C ILE A 12 17.32 6.97 16.85
N VAL A 13 16.76 5.85 17.28
CA VAL A 13 15.50 5.80 18.02
C VAL A 13 15.79 5.31 19.44
N GLY A 14 15.52 6.17 20.42
CA GLY A 14 15.53 5.80 21.84
C GLY A 14 14.15 5.34 22.27
N THR A 15 14.05 4.13 22.80
CA THR A 15 12.76 3.54 23.18
C THR A 15 12.88 2.62 24.40
N TRP A 16 11.74 2.20 24.92
CA TRP A 16 11.69 1.06 25.85
C TRP A 16 11.47 -0.22 25.06
N PHE A 17 12.16 -1.28 25.45
CA PHE A 17 12.02 -2.59 24.82
C PHE A 17 11.05 -3.50 25.57
N ALA A 18 11.13 -3.54 26.90
CA ALA A 18 10.24 -4.34 27.76
C ALA A 18 10.22 -3.78 29.19
N LYS A 19 9.80 -2.54 29.35
CA LYS A 19 9.78 -1.86 30.65
C LYS A 19 8.50 -2.18 31.41
N THR A 20 8.63 -2.66 32.64
CA THR A 20 7.48 -2.85 33.52
C THR A 20 7.08 -1.50 34.11
N LEU A 21 5.83 -1.13 33.95
CA LEU A 21 5.20 0.06 34.51
C LEU A 21 4.26 -0.36 35.62
N HIS A 22 4.37 0.28 36.76
CA HIS A 22 3.45 0.13 37.87
C HIS A 22 2.49 1.32 37.89
N MET A 23 1.20 1.03 37.82
CA MET A 23 0.16 2.05 37.85
C MET A 23 -0.27 2.35 39.28
N ASP A 24 -0.81 3.52 39.53
CA ASP A 24 -1.37 3.93 40.83
C ASP A 24 -2.55 3.04 41.26
N SER A 25 -3.20 2.36 40.30
CA SER A 25 -4.23 1.35 40.54
C SER A 25 -3.71 0.05 41.17
N GLY A 26 -2.39 -0.12 41.33
CA GLY A 26 -1.75 -1.35 41.77
C GLY A 26 -1.51 -2.39 40.68
N GLU A 27 -1.96 -2.15 39.45
CA GLU A 27 -1.71 -3.01 38.31
C GLU A 27 -0.31 -2.76 37.74
N SER A 28 0.27 -3.80 37.13
CA SER A 28 1.55 -3.70 36.41
C SER A 28 1.36 -4.11 34.96
N THR A 29 1.90 -3.32 34.08
CA THR A 29 1.92 -3.64 32.65
C THR A 29 3.33 -3.56 32.08
N VAL A 30 3.60 -4.31 31.01
CA VAL A 30 4.89 -4.25 30.30
C VAL A 30 4.69 -3.46 29.02
N ALA A 31 5.36 -2.32 28.94
CA ALA A 31 5.36 -1.45 27.77
C ALA A 31 6.70 -1.53 27.03
N GLY A 32 6.66 -1.51 25.71
CA GLY A 32 7.88 -1.46 24.90
C GLY A 32 7.74 -2.07 23.52
N MET A 33 8.81 -1.94 22.75
CA MET A 33 8.88 -2.35 21.34
C MET A 33 8.68 -3.83 21.14
N ASN A 34 9.10 -4.67 22.06
CA ASN A 34 8.92 -6.12 21.98
C ASN A 34 7.44 -6.51 21.79
N GLY A 35 6.53 -5.94 22.59
CA GLY A 35 5.09 -6.18 22.45
C GLY A 35 4.47 -5.46 21.26
N MET A 36 5.00 -4.30 20.89
CA MET A 36 4.44 -3.45 19.84
C MET A 36 4.83 -3.92 18.43
N ARG A 37 6.04 -4.43 18.25
CA ARG A 37 6.62 -4.81 16.95
C ARG A 37 6.84 -6.33 16.83
N SER A 38 5.85 -7.12 17.22
CA SER A 38 5.91 -8.59 17.23
C SER A 38 6.17 -9.23 15.85
N TRP A 39 5.96 -8.49 14.76
CA TRP A 39 6.20 -8.95 13.38
C TRP A 39 7.65 -8.76 12.90
N TRP A 40 8.48 -8.03 13.64
CA TRP A 40 9.87 -7.86 13.28
C TRP A 40 10.61 -9.21 13.33
N LYS A 41 11.36 -9.51 12.29
CA LYS A 41 12.25 -10.67 12.29
C LYS A 41 13.57 -10.27 12.93
N ILE A 42 13.96 -10.95 14.01
CA ILE A 42 15.13 -10.58 14.80
C ILE A 42 16.15 -11.70 14.73
N ASN A 43 17.38 -11.33 14.37
CA ASN A 43 18.56 -12.17 14.53
C ASN A 43 19.33 -11.69 15.76
N GLY A 44 19.35 -12.47 16.84
CA GLY A 44 19.89 -12.09 18.14
C GLY A 44 18.79 -11.93 19.21
N THR A 45 18.94 -10.93 20.07
CA THR A 45 18.04 -10.67 21.19
C THR A 45 17.62 -9.21 21.27
N TRP A 46 16.50 -8.95 21.97
CA TRP A 46 16.09 -7.59 22.30
C TRP A 46 17.08 -6.96 23.30
N PRO A 47 17.43 -5.67 23.17
CA PRO A 47 18.21 -4.95 24.16
C PRO A 47 17.47 -4.86 25.51
N LYS A 48 18.21 -4.79 26.58
CA LYS A 48 17.66 -4.50 27.92
C LYS A 48 17.60 -2.99 28.12
N ASP A 49 16.52 -2.49 28.73
CA ASP A 49 16.26 -1.06 28.89
C ASP A 49 17.32 -0.30 29.72
N ASP A 50 17.97 -1.00 30.64
CA ASP A 50 18.99 -0.42 31.55
C ASP A 50 20.43 -0.78 31.12
N SER A 51 20.68 -0.93 29.83
CA SER A 51 21.98 -1.38 29.31
C SER A 51 22.49 -0.56 28.13
N GLU A 52 23.81 -0.61 27.88
CA GLU A 52 24.44 -0.04 26.69
C GLU A 52 24.36 -0.99 25.48
N GLN A 53 23.15 -1.46 25.19
CA GLN A 53 22.85 -2.37 24.10
C GLN A 53 22.04 -1.65 23.03
N ALA A 54 22.12 -2.12 21.79
CA ALA A 54 21.32 -1.60 20.70
C ALA A 54 20.98 -2.70 19.70
N MET A 55 19.95 -2.43 18.87
CA MET A 55 19.61 -3.19 17.68
C MET A 55 19.85 -2.34 16.45
N VAL A 56 20.20 -2.99 15.35
CA VAL A 56 20.47 -2.34 14.08
C VAL A 56 19.54 -2.94 13.02
N GLY A 57 18.94 -2.09 12.19
CA GLY A 57 18.14 -2.54 11.04
C GLY A 57 18.99 -3.27 10.01
N SER A 58 18.44 -4.27 9.36
CA SER A 58 19.14 -5.17 8.43
C SER A 58 19.85 -4.44 7.28
N ALA A 59 19.23 -3.40 6.71
CA ALA A 59 19.82 -2.60 5.66
C ALA A 59 21.04 -1.80 6.15
N LEU A 60 20.97 -1.24 7.37
CA LEU A 60 22.07 -0.51 7.95
C LEU A 60 23.21 -1.45 8.39
N ALA A 61 22.88 -2.61 8.96
CA ALA A 61 23.86 -3.63 9.33
C ALA A 61 24.68 -4.09 8.12
N ALA A 62 24.02 -4.36 7.01
CA ALA A 62 24.68 -4.73 5.75
C ALA A 62 25.57 -3.59 5.22
N LYS A 63 25.11 -2.33 5.28
CA LYS A 63 25.88 -1.16 4.84
C LYS A 63 27.13 -0.91 5.69
N LEU A 64 27.05 -1.13 7.00
CA LEU A 64 28.15 -0.92 7.94
C LEU A 64 29.03 -2.16 8.13
N GLY A 65 28.63 -3.32 7.64
CA GLY A 65 29.31 -4.61 7.88
C GLY A 65 29.31 -5.02 9.36
N VAL A 66 28.24 -4.68 10.11
CA VAL A 66 28.13 -4.92 11.55
C VAL A 66 27.35 -6.20 11.81
N ASN A 67 27.82 -7.01 12.74
CA ASN A 67 27.20 -8.26 13.16
C ASN A 67 26.75 -8.20 14.63
N VAL A 68 25.92 -9.16 15.01
CA VAL A 68 25.54 -9.33 16.43
C VAL A 68 26.78 -9.62 17.25
N GLY A 69 26.95 -8.87 18.34
CA GLY A 69 28.11 -8.94 19.24
C GLY A 69 29.11 -7.80 19.06
N ASP A 70 29.07 -7.09 17.93
CA ASP A 70 29.95 -5.96 17.67
C ASP A 70 29.60 -4.74 18.53
N SER A 71 30.59 -3.84 18.71
CA SER A 71 30.37 -2.58 19.40
C SER A 71 30.49 -1.41 18.43
N VAL A 72 29.50 -0.54 18.46
CA VAL A 72 29.42 0.66 17.61
C VAL A 72 29.48 1.90 18.52
N THR A 73 30.21 2.92 18.07
CA THR A 73 30.25 4.21 18.74
C THR A 73 29.37 5.20 17.97
N LEU A 74 28.40 5.77 18.64
CA LEU A 74 27.48 6.77 18.11
C LEU A 74 27.95 8.15 18.54
N ASP A 75 28.13 9.06 17.60
CA ASP A 75 28.53 10.45 17.81
C ASP A 75 27.38 11.38 17.43
N LYS A 76 27.00 12.29 18.30
CA LYS A 76 26.08 13.40 18.00
C LYS A 76 26.73 14.73 18.31
N THR A 77 26.71 15.63 17.34
CA THR A 77 27.18 16.99 17.49
C THR A 77 25.99 17.85 17.92
N ILE A 78 26.10 18.50 19.08
CA ILE A 78 25.07 19.34 19.67
C ILE A 78 25.59 20.79 19.67
N ALA A 79 24.78 21.71 19.17
CA ALA A 79 25.03 23.15 19.34
C ALA A 79 24.62 23.52 20.77
N VAL A 80 25.58 23.84 21.61
CA VAL A 80 25.29 24.40 22.93
C VAL A 80 25.05 25.90 22.72
N GLY A 81 23.78 26.30 22.85
CA GLY A 81 23.39 27.71 22.81
C GLY A 81 24.08 28.49 23.92
N ALA A 82 24.58 29.66 23.63
CA ALA A 82 24.97 30.61 24.66
C ALA A 82 23.76 30.88 25.54
N ASP A 83 23.88 30.66 26.84
CA ASP A 83 22.89 31.06 27.84
C ASP A 83 22.51 32.52 27.61
N ASP A 84 21.22 32.75 27.37
CA ASP A 84 20.61 34.07 27.26
C ASP A 84 20.56 34.70 28.69
N ASN A 85 21.73 35.10 29.17
CA ASN A 85 21.84 35.88 30.38
C ASN A 85 21.73 37.36 29.98
N THR A 86 20.50 37.83 29.90
CA THR A 86 20.13 39.22 29.70
C THR A 86 20.62 40.08 30.86
N ASN A 87 21.86 40.59 30.79
CA ASN A 87 22.24 41.86 31.43
C ASN A 87 23.06 42.69 30.43
N GLY A 88 22.54 43.84 30.10
CA GLY A 88 22.97 44.73 29.04
C GLY A 88 24.47 45.00 29.02
N GLY A 89 25.07 44.75 27.88
CA GLY A 89 26.46 45.10 27.58
C GLY A 89 26.80 44.76 26.15
N THR A 90 27.09 45.80 25.38
CA THR A 90 27.51 45.83 24.01
C THR A 90 28.50 44.75 23.59
N GLY A 91 28.10 43.95 22.57
CA GLY A 91 28.99 43.48 21.51
C GLY A 91 30.05 42.45 21.89
N LYS A 92 29.68 41.16 21.87
CA LYS A 92 30.61 40.08 21.47
C LYS A 92 29.81 38.99 20.77
N THR A 93 30.14 38.74 19.52
CA THR A 93 29.74 37.54 18.77
C THR A 93 30.04 36.28 19.58
N GLY A 94 29.02 35.72 20.20
CA GLY A 94 29.12 34.45 20.94
C GLY A 94 29.48 33.35 19.97
N LYS A 95 30.68 32.77 20.13
CA LYS A 95 31.05 31.53 19.45
C LYS A 95 30.10 30.46 19.98
N SER A 96 29.22 29.95 19.14
CA SER A 96 28.46 28.72 19.42
C SER A 96 29.46 27.61 19.65
N SER A 97 29.60 27.14 20.89
CA SER A 97 30.41 25.99 21.21
C SER A 97 29.65 24.74 20.78
N THR A 98 30.30 23.94 19.95
CA THR A 98 29.73 22.68 19.51
C THR A 98 30.28 21.57 20.40
N GLU A 99 29.45 20.96 21.20
CA GLU A 99 29.78 19.80 22.03
C GLU A 99 29.50 18.52 21.26
N ARG A 100 30.35 17.53 21.42
CA ARG A 100 30.22 16.24 20.73
C ARG A 100 30.00 15.15 21.77
N ASN A 101 28.73 14.69 21.85
CA ASN A 101 28.40 13.57 22.72
C ASN A 101 28.68 12.25 22.02
N ARG A 102 29.15 11.29 22.81
CA ARG A 102 29.55 9.98 22.32
C ARG A 102 29.05 8.88 23.25
N VAL A 103 28.34 7.90 22.67
CA VAL A 103 27.84 6.72 23.39
C VAL A 103 28.32 5.47 22.65
N LYS A 104 28.90 4.53 23.40
CA LYS A 104 29.30 3.23 22.86
C LYS A 104 28.22 2.20 23.20
N VAL A 105 27.70 1.51 22.18
CA VAL A 105 26.67 0.48 22.36
C VAL A 105 27.12 -0.84 21.75
N LYS A 106 26.71 -1.94 22.40
CA LYS A 106 26.91 -3.30 21.91
C LYS A 106 25.67 -3.72 21.08
N ILE A 107 25.87 -4.18 19.88
CA ILE A 107 24.79 -4.68 19.02
C ILE A 107 24.42 -6.09 19.49
N VAL A 108 23.20 -6.25 20.00
CA VAL A 108 22.66 -7.53 20.51
C VAL A 108 21.66 -8.17 19.57
N GLY A 109 21.15 -7.40 18.58
CA GLY A 109 20.21 -7.88 17.58
C GLY A 109 20.26 -7.11 16.28
N ILE A 110 19.95 -7.78 15.21
CA ILE A 110 19.69 -7.20 13.88
C ILE A 110 18.26 -7.51 13.55
N PHE A 111 17.48 -6.47 13.21
CA PHE A 111 16.06 -6.64 12.91
C PHE A 111 15.74 -6.34 11.46
N ASP A 112 14.69 -6.99 10.96
CA ASP A 112 14.06 -6.72 9.68
C ASP A 112 12.60 -6.34 9.92
N SER A 113 12.29 -5.06 9.70
CA SER A 113 10.95 -4.49 9.88
C SER A 113 10.11 -4.56 8.60
N GLY A 114 10.75 -4.75 7.45
CA GLY A 114 10.11 -4.70 6.12
C GLY A 114 9.83 -3.28 5.61
N ASP A 115 10.29 -2.23 6.31
CA ASP A 115 10.06 -0.82 5.99
C ASP A 115 11.33 0.04 6.15
N SER A 116 11.16 1.38 6.23
CA SER A 116 12.26 2.34 6.38
C SER A 116 13.05 2.19 7.68
N ASP A 117 12.48 1.57 8.70
CA ASP A 117 13.13 1.36 10.01
C ASP A 117 14.34 0.44 9.88
N ASN A 118 14.45 -0.36 8.81
CA ASN A 118 15.64 -1.15 8.49
C ASN A 118 16.93 -0.33 8.32
N SER A 119 16.83 0.98 8.22
CA SER A 119 17.98 1.89 8.14
C SER A 119 18.31 2.61 9.45
N ALA A 120 17.65 2.26 10.56
CA ALA A 120 17.77 2.90 11.86
C ALA A 120 18.50 2.05 12.91
N ILE A 121 18.93 2.72 14.00
CA ILE A 121 19.44 2.08 15.22
C ILE A 121 18.43 2.31 16.31
N TYR A 122 18.04 1.25 17.00
CA TYR A 122 17.18 1.28 18.17
C TYR A 122 17.98 0.99 19.44
N MET A 123 17.86 1.85 20.43
CA MET A 123 18.59 1.77 21.68
C MET A 123 17.71 2.18 22.88
N PRO A 124 18.08 1.86 24.12
CA PRO A 124 17.34 2.30 25.29
C PRO A 124 17.17 3.83 25.34
N SER A 125 16.00 4.30 25.77
CA SER A 125 15.66 5.72 25.81
C SER A 125 16.68 6.55 26.58
N ILE A 126 17.17 6.04 27.71
CA ILE A 126 18.17 6.71 28.55
C ILE A 126 19.47 6.96 27.77
N ALA A 127 19.96 5.96 27.04
CA ALA A 127 21.18 6.09 26.24
C ALA A 127 21.00 7.09 25.09
N ALA A 128 19.82 7.11 24.44
CA ALA A 128 19.49 8.06 23.40
C ALA A 128 19.35 9.50 23.95
N GLN A 129 18.73 9.68 25.09
CA GLN A 129 18.62 10.97 25.79
C GLN A 129 20.00 11.52 26.17
N THR A 130 20.89 10.65 26.67
CA THR A 130 22.29 11.02 26.97
C THR A 130 23.02 11.46 25.71
N LEU A 131 22.90 10.71 24.60
CA LEU A 131 23.51 11.05 23.33
C LEU A 131 22.96 12.39 22.79
N ALA A 132 21.67 12.65 22.98
CA ALA A 132 21.02 13.86 22.52
C ALA A 132 21.19 15.07 23.48
N ASN A 133 21.68 14.85 24.70
CA ASN A 133 21.70 15.83 25.80
C ASN A 133 20.30 16.39 26.12
N LEU A 134 19.29 15.52 26.10
CA LEU A 134 17.90 15.84 26.37
C LEU A 134 17.34 14.90 27.45
N PRO A 135 17.75 15.07 28.71
CA PRO A 135 17.27 14.22 29.80
C PRO A 135 15.76 14.38 29.98
N ASN A 136 15.07 13.30 30.31
CA ASN A 136 13.63 13.26 30.57
C ASN A 136 12.74 13.83 29.44
N SER A 137 13.24 13.84 28.22
CA SER A 137 12.50 14.34 27.06
C SER A 137 12.08 13.20 26.16
N ILE A 138 10.88 13.31 25.61
CA ILE A 138 10.32 12.39 24.63
C ILE A 138 9.82 13.18 23.42
N ASP A 139 9.96 12.61 22.24
CA ASP A 139 9.48 13.19 20.99
C ASP A 139 8.05 12.73 20.70
N LYS A 140 7.78 11.44 20.85
CA LYS A 140 6.46 10.87 20.62
C LYS A 140 6.16 9.69 21.54
N ILE A 141 4.87 9.45 21.75
CA ILE A 141 4.33 8.26 22.42
C ILE A 141 3.60 7.42 21.37
N GLU A 142 3.97 6.15 21.23
CA GLU A 142 3.25 5.21 20.39
C GLU A 142 2.31 4.36 21.26
N VAL A 143 1.04 4.32 20.87
CA VAL A 143 0.01 3.54 21.56
C VAL A 143 -0.50 2.45 20.62
N LYS A 144 -0.47 1.20 21.08
CA LYS A 144 -1.09 0.06 20.41
C LYS A 144 -2.38 -0.31 21.12
N ALA A 145 -3.50 -0.16 20.46
CA ALA A 145 -4.82 -0.48 20.99
C ALA A 145 -5.55 -1.50 20.10
N LEU A 146 -6.41 -2.30 20.70
CA LEU A 146 -7.39 -3.11 19.96
C LEU A 146 -8.52 -2.18 19.54
N THR A 147 -8.74 -2.06 18.25
CA THR A 147 -9.70 -1.12 17.68
C THR A 147 -10.81 -1.81 16.93
N THR A 148 -12.00 -1.21 16.97
CA THR A 148 -13.13 -1.57 16.11
C THR A 148 -12.97 -0.88 14.75
N PRO A 149 -13.28 -1.56 13.62
CA PRO A 149 -13.24 -0.92 12.30
C PRO A 149 -14.14 0.31 12.21
N ASP A 150 -13.64 1.36 11.54
CA ASP A 150 -14.39 2.60 11.34
C ASP A 150 -15.69 2.35 10.56
N ASN A 151 -16.80 2.82 11.10
CA ASN A 151 -18.12 2.89 10.47
C ASN A 151 -18.46 4.34 10.08
N ASP A 152 -19.70 4.57 9.63
CA ASP A 152 -20.17 5.91 9.26
C ASP A 152 -20.14 6.88 10.43
N LEU A 153 -20.47 6.41 11.64
CA LEU A 153 -20.42 7.19 12.87
C LEU A 153 -19.00 7.64 13.19
N ALA A 154 -18.04 6.71 13.18
CA ALA A 154 -16.63 7.02 13.41
C ALA A 154 -16.06 8.01 12.38
N ARG A 155 -16.48 7.89 11.11
CA ARG A 155 -16.12 8.84 10.05
C ARG A 155 -16.75 10.22 10.20
N LYS A 156 -18.00 10.30 10.68
CA LYS A 156 -18.67 11.56 11.02
C LYS A 156 -17.97 12.25 12.18
N ALA A 157 -17.66 11.49 13.24
CA ALA A 157 -16.97 11.97 14.42
C ALA A 157 -15.55 12.46 14.13
N SER A 158 -14.78 11.76 13.29
CA SER A 158 -13.40 12.16 12.92
C SER A 158 -13.33 13.48 12.16
N LYS A 159 -14.42 13.89 11.50
CA LYS A 159 -14.50 15.21 10.82
C LYS A 159 -14.88 16.32 11.78
N ASN A 160 -15.87 16.08 12.63
CA ASN A 160 -16.33 17.04 13.63
C ASN A 160 -17.08 16.29 14.76
N PRO A 161 -16.45 16.03 15.91
CA PRO A 161 -17.10 15.39 17.04
C PRO A 161 -18.30 16.15 17.57
N ASN A 162 -18.29 17.48 17.47
CA ASN A 162 -19.38 18.35 17.95
C ASN A 162 -20.63 18.29 17.06
N ALA A 163 -20.58 17.67 15.88
CA ALA A 163 -21.73 17.50 15.00
C ALA A 163 -22.54 16.21 15.31
N LEU A 164 -22.15 15.46 16.34
CA LEU A 164 -22.85 14.27 16.79
C LEU A 164 -24.04 14.63 17.70
N THR A 165 -25.11 13.85 17.64
CA THR A 165 -26.14 13.87 18.68
C THR A 165 -25.61 13.30 19.98
N GLN A 166 -26.29 13.51 21.11
CA GLN A 166 -25.86 12.99 22.42
C GLN A 166 -25.66 11.47 22.39
N ASP A 167 -26.63 10.73 21.84
CA ASP A 167 -26.59 9.27 21.76
C ASP A 167 -25.48 8.78 20.81
N GLU A 168 -25.27 9.48 19.69
CA GLU A 168 -24.17 9.20 18.76
C GLU A 168 -22.81 9.44 19.42
N TRP A 169 -22.70 10.52 20.21
CA TRP A 169 -21.47 10.88 20.90
C TRP A 169 -21.11 9.84 21.97
N GLU A 170 -22.06 9.43 22.81
CA GLU A 170 -21.86 8.39 23.81
C GLU A 170 -21.46 7.05 23.17
N THR A 171 -22.16 6.66 22.11
CA THR A 171 -21.82 5.43 21.37
C THR A 171 -20.43 5.48 20.79
N TRP A 172 -20.05 6.60 20.18
CA TRP A 172 -18.73 6.77 19.59
C TRP A 172 -17.64 6.83 20.66
N TYR A 173 -17.83 7.60 21.73
CA TYR A 173 -16.83 7.78 22.79
C TYR A 173 -16.55 6.47 23.54
N CYS A 174 -17.58 5.67 23.80
CA CYS A 174 -17.45 4.39 24.49
C CYS A 174 -17.02 3.22 23.58
N THR A 175 -16.99 3.42 22.27
CA THR A 175 -16.53 2.40 21.33
C THR A 175 -15.07 2.62 20.97
N ALA A 176 -14.25 1.54 20.97
CA ALA A 176 -12.83 1.60 20.68
C ALA A 176 -12.52 1.90 19.20
N TYR A 177 -13.08 2.97 18.65
CA TYR A 177 -12.67 3.46 17.34
C TYR A 177 -11.31 4.15 17.41
N PRO A 178 -10.47 4.08 16.36
CA PRO A 178 -9.23 4.84 16.31
C PRO A 178 -9.41 6.34 16.56
N SER A 179 -10.53 6.91 16.08
CA SER A 179 -10.87 8.31 16.26
C SER A 179 -11.29 8.66 17.70
N SER A 180 -12.02 7.79 18.41
CA SER A 180 -12.39 8.04 19.81
C SER A 180 -11.20 7.90 20.74
N ILE A 181 -10.33 6.92 20.50
CA ILE A 181 -9.10 6.74 21.28
C ILE A 181 -8.17 7.95 21.10
N ALA A 182 -8.01 8.44 19.87
CA ALA A 182 -7.21 9.64 19.61
C ALA A 182 -7.76 10.85 20.37
N TYR A 183 -9.07 11.06 20.35
CA TYR A 183 -9.75 12.14 21.07
C TYR A 183 -9.51 12.04 22.59
N GLN A 184 -9.68 10.85 23.17
CA GLN A 184 -9.46 10.62 24.60
C GLN A 184 -7.99 10.84 25.01
N ILE A 185 -7.03 10.49 24.15
CA ILE A 185 -5.60 10.76 24.41
C ILE A 185 -5.34 12.28 24.44
N GLU A 186 -5.92 13.05 23.52
CA GLU A 186 -5.78 14.51 23.48
C GLU A 186 -6.45 15.18 24.69
N GLU A 187 -7.55 14.63 25.19
CA GLU A 187 -8.26 15.11 26.37
C GLU A 187 -7.43 14.91 27.65
N VAL A 188 -6.76 13.75 27.79
CA VAL A 188 -5.95 13.42 28.97
C VAL A 188 -4.57 14.11 28.93
N LEU A 189 -4.04 14.35 27.74
CA LEU A 189 -2.71 14.95 27.52
C LEU A 189 -2.84 16.33 26.85
N PRO A 190 -3.07 17.42 27.57
CA PRO A 190 -3.21 18.74 27.00
C PRO A 190 -1.97 19.14 26.18
N GLY A 191 -2.19 19.54 24.94
CA GLY A 191 -1.14 19.93 24.00
C GLY A 191 -0.55 18.77 23.19
N ALA A 192 -0.96 17.54 23.42
CA ALA A 192 -0.65 16.41 22.54
C ALA A 192 -1.52 16.44 21.28
N VAL A 193 -1.00 15.93 20.17
CA VAL A 193 -1.75 15.68 18.95
C VAL A 193 -1.70 14.20 18.63
N ALA A 194 -2.83 13.53 18.72
CA ALA A 194 -2.93 12.10 18.47
C ALA A 194 -3.17 11.82 16.98
N LYS A 195 -2.17 11.24 16.32
CA LYS A 195 -2.26 10.82 14.91
C LYS A 195 -2.50 9.33 14.81
N GLN A 196 -3.56 8.95 14.12
CA GLN A 196 -3.82 7.55 13.82
C GLN A 196 -2.82 7.04 12.79
N VAL A 197 -1.99 6.08 13.17
CA VAL A 197 -1.04 5.43 12.26
C VAL A 197 -1.68 4.15 11.73
N ARG A 198 -2.20 4.19 10.52
CA ARG A 198 -2.75 3.02 9.83
C ARG A 198 -1.62 2.20 9.19
N GLN A 199 -0.68 1.74 9.99
CA GLN A 199 0.50 1.01 9.51
C GLN A 199 0.14 -0.28 8.75
N VAL A 200 -0.90 -0.99 9.19
CA VAL A 200 -1.42 -2.17 8.48
C VAL A 200 -2.03 -1.80 7.14
N ALA A 201 -2.66 -0.62 7.03
CA ALA A 201 -3.24 -0.14 5.78
C ALA A 201 -2.18 0.28 4.75
N ALA A 202 -1.01 0.77 5.17
CA ALA A 202 0.05 1.14 4.24
C ALA A 202 0.72 -0.08 3.61
N LEU A 203 1.03 -1.13 4.39
CA LEU A 203 1.58 -2.39 3.88
C LEU A 203 0.55 -3.17 3.04
N GLN A 204 -0.73 -3.17 3.45
CA GLN A 204 -1.82 -3.76 2.66
C GLN A 204 -2.10 -2.94 1.40
N GLY A 205 -1.98 -1.61 1.45
CA GLY A 205 -2.14 -0.73 0.30
C GLY A 205 -1.13 -1.02 -0.82
N ASP A 206 0.12 -1.27 -0.47
CA ASP A 206 1.18 -1.57 -1.45
C ASP A 206 0.99 -2.95 -2.09
N VAL A 207 0.60 -3.95 -1.30
CA VAL A 207 0.26 -5.30 -1.80
C VAL A 207 -1.01 -5.26 -2.65
N LEU A 208 -2.04 -4.52 -2.22
CA LEU A 208 -3.27 -4.35 -2.98
C LEU A 208 -3.02 -3.63 -4.31
N ASN A 209 -2.22 -2.57 -4.33
CA ASN A 209 -1.86 -1.85 -5.55
C ASN A 209 -1.08 -2.73 -6.54
N LYS A 210 -0.12 -3.52 -6.06
CA LYS A 210 0.62 -4.48 -6.89
C LYS A 210 -0.29 -5.58 -7.43
N THR A 211 -1.17 -6.11 -6.60
CA THR A 211 -2.16 -7.12 -7.01
C THR A 211 -3.14 -6.54 -8.02
N GLN A 212 -3.62 -5.33 -7.81
CA GLN A 212 -4.49 -4.62 -8.77
C GLN A 212 -3.79 -4.38 -10.10
N ALA A 213 -2.51 -3.99 -10.11
CA ALA A 213 -1.74 -3.81 -11.33
C ALA A 213 -1.60 -5.13 -12.12
N VAL A 214 -1.36 -6.26 -11.44
CA VAL A 214 -1.32 -7.59 -12.08
C VAL A 214 -2.69 -7.97 -12.65
N MET A 215 -3.78 -7.71 -11.92
CA MET A 215 -5.14 -7.98 -12.42
C MET A 215 -5.48 -7.15 -13.65
N VAL A 216 -5.12 -5.86 -13.68
CA VAL A 216 -5.29 -4.99 -14.84
C VAL A 216 -4.48 -5.51 -16.04
N LEU A 217 -3.22 -5.89 -15.81
CA LEU A 217 -2.37 -6.46 -16.86
C LEU A 217 -2.99 -7.74 -17.45
N MET A 218 -3.45 -8.66 -16.60
CA MET A 218 -4.13 -9.90 -17.05
C MET A 218 -5.40 -9.60 -17.82
N THR A 219 -6.18 -8.61 -17.40
CA THR A 219 -7.39 -8.18 -18.12
C THR A 219 -7.05 -7.63 -19.50
N VAL A 220 -6.04 -6.78 -19.61
CA VAL A 220 -5.59 -6.24 -20.91
C VAL A 220 -5.09 -7.35 -21.83
N LEU A 221 -4.27 -8.28 -21.34
CA LEU A 221 -3.80 -9.42 -22.12
C LEU A 221 -4.96 -10.30 -22.61
N SER A 222 -5.95 -10.56 -21.74
CA SER A 222 -7.14 -11.32 -22.10
C SER A 222 -7.97 -10.62 -23.19
N LEU A 223 -8.13 -9.28 -23.11
CA LEU A 223 -8.82 -8.51 -24.14
C LEU A 223 -8.08 -8.53 -25.48
N VAL A 224 -6.75 -8.44 -25.46
CA VAL A 224 -5.92 -8.56 -26.69
C VAL A 224 -6.07 -9.95 -27.30
N ALA A 225 -6.00 -11.00 -26.50
CA ALA A 225 -6.20 -12.38 -26.97
C ALA A 225 -7.61 -12.57 -27.57
N ALA A 226 -8.65 -12.03 -26.91
CA ALA A 226 -10.02 -12.06 -27.43
C ALA A 226 -10.15 -11.29 -28.75
N ALA A 227 -9.52 -10.12 -28.89
CA ALA A 227 -9.53 -9.36 -30.14
C ALA A 227 -8.89 -10.12 -31.30
N ILE A 228 -7.76 -10.79 -31.05
CA ILE A 228 -7.09 -11.63 -32.05
C ILE A 228 -7.97 -12.83 -32.43
N ALA A 229 -8.61 -13.49 -31.47
CA ALA A 229 -9.50 -14.60 -31.70
C ALA A 229 -10.70 -14.20 -32.58
N VAL A 230 -11.35 -13.06 -32.24
CA VAL A 230 -12.46 -12.51 -33.04
C VAL A 230 -11.99 -12.13 -34.44
N ALA A 231 -10.84 -11.49 -34.61
CA ALA A 231 -10.30 -11.13 -35.90
C ALA A 231 -10.02 -12.37 -36.80
N ASN A 232 -9.45 -13.43 -36.21
CA ASN A 232 -9.19 -14.69 -36.90
C ASN A 232 -10.49 -15.39 -37.31
N LEU A 233 -11.51 -15.42 -36.42
CA LEU A 233 -12.80 -15.99 -36.70
C LEU A 233 -13.51 -15.25 -37.86
N MET A 234 -13.47 -13.91 -37.84
CA MET A 234 -14.02 -13.10 -38.91
C MET A 234 -13.28 -13.33 -40.25
N ALA A 235 -11.94 -13.41 -40.22
CA ALA A 235 -11.16 -13.70 -41.42
C ALA A 235 -11.50 -15.07 -42.02
N ALA A 236 -11.66 -16.10 -41.19
CA ALA A 236 -12.08 -17.42 -41.62
C ALA A 236 -13.50 -17.40 -42.24
N SER A 237 -14.46 -16.74 -41.53
CA SER A 237 -15.83 -16.61 -42.05
C SER A 237 -15.91 -15.87 -43.38
N ILE A 238 -15.09 -14.83 -43.59
CA ILE A 238 -14.98 -14.11 -44.86
C ILE A 238 -14.40 -15.04 -45.93
N GLY A 239 -13.40 -15.87 -45.59
CA GLY A 239 -12.80 -16.83 -46.52
C GLY A 239 -13.79 -17.89 -46.96
N GLU A 240 -14.59 -18.43 -46.09
CA GLU A 240 -15.61 -19.46 -46.37
C GLU A 240 -16.79 -18.91 -47.18
N ARG A 241 -17.23 -17.68 -46.90
CA ARG A 241 -18.38 -17.04 -47.54
C ARG A 241 -18.01 -16.00 -48.61
N GLY A 242 -16.75 -15.98 -49.06
CA GLY A 242 -16.23 -14.96 -49.98
C GLY A 242 -17.00 -14.90 -51.30
N SER A 243 -17.42 -16.04 -51.84
CA SER A 243 -18.22 -16.12 -53.08
C SER A 243 -19.63 -15.53 -52.93
N GLU A 244 -20.29 -15.76 -51.77
CA GLU A 244 -21.60 -15.19 -51.46
C GLU A 244 -21.52 -13.66 -51.29
N LEU A 245 -20.48 -13.18 -50.64
CA LEU A 245 -20.23 -11.75 -50.42
C LEU A 245 -19.87 -11.06 -51.76
N ALA A 246 -19.13 -11.73 -52.64
CA ALA A 246 -18.80 -11.24 -53.98
C ALA A 246 -20.06 -11.17 -54.86
N LEU A 247 -20.96 -12.15 -54.76
CA LEU A 247 -22.24 -12.15 -55.46
C LEU A 247 -23.13 -10.99 -55.02
N LEU A 248 -23.22 -10.74 -53.69
CA LEU A 248 -23.95 -9.59 -53.13
C LEU A 248 -23.41 -8.26 -53.67
N LYS A 249 -22.10 -8.09 -53.80
CA LYS A 249 -21.49 -6.92 -54.42
C LYS A 249 -21.79 -6.83 -55.91
N ALA A 250 -21.83 -7.97 -56.63
CA ALA A 250 -22.12 -8.00 -58.05
C ALA A 250 -23.57 -7.57 -58.38
N ILE A 251 -24.53 -7.85 -57.50
CA ILE A 251 -25.92 -7.37 -57.59
C ILE A 251 -26.12 -5.94 -57.09
N GLY A 252 -25.04 -5.24 -56.66
CA GLY A 252 -25.08 -3.82 -56.32
C GLY A 252 -25.07 -3.49 -54.86
N ALA A 253 -24.80 -4.45 -53.97
CA ALA A 253 -24.61 -4.15 -52.53
C ALA A 253 -23.38 -3.28 -52.33
N THR A 254 -23.54 -2.20 -51.56
CA THR A 254 -22.42 -1.32 -51.21
C THR A 254 -21.51 -1.99 -50.16
N ASP A 255 -20.23 -1.63 -50.18
CA ASP A 255 -19.26 -2.12 -49.17
C ASP A 255 -19.72 -1.87 -47.73
N GLY A 256 -20.40 -0.75 -47.51
CA GLY A 256 -20.99 -0.43 -46.22
C GLY A 256 -22.14 -1.36 -45.82
N ALA A 257 -22.95 -1.83 -46.77
CA ALA A 257 -24.04 -2.77 -46.48
C ALA A 257 -23.49 -4.15 -46.09
N VAL A 258 -22.51 -4.65 -46.83
CA VAL A 258 -21.82 -5.93 -46.51
C VAL A 258 -21.10 -5.87 -45.18
N SER A 259 -20.38 -4.78 -44.91
CA SER A 259 -19.70 -4.59 -43.62
C SER A 259 -20.67 -4.52 -42.41
N ARG A 260 -21.82 -3.84 -42.57
CA ARG A 260 -22.86 -3.79 -41.54
C ARG A 260 -23.48 -5.17 -41.27
N LEU A 261 -23.69 -5.97 -42.30
CA LEU A 261 -24.21 -7.33 -42.15
C LEU A 261 -23.25 -8.20 -41.34
N MET A 262 -21.94 -8.17 -41.66
CA MET A 262 -20.91 -8.90 -40.92
C MET A 262 -20.74 -8.41 -39.48
N LEU A 263 -20.79 -7.10 -39.26
CA LEU A 263 -20.77 -6.52 -37.93
C LEU A 263 -21.98 -6.95 -37.11
N ALA A 264 -23.18 -6.97 -37.67
CA ALA A 264 -24.38 -7.41 -36.99
C ALA A 264 -24.31 -8.90 -36.61
N GLU A 265 -23.84 -9.77 -37.51
CA GLU A 265 -23.63 -11.19 -37.20
C GLU A 265 -22.62 -11.38 -36.05
N THR A 266 -21.49 -10.71 -36.12
CA THR A 266 -20.46 -10.77 -35.09
C THR A 266 -20.96 -10.18 -33.76
N ALA A 267 -21.74 -9.11 -33.80
CA ALA A 267 -22.32 -8.50 -32.59
C ALA A 267 -23.28 -9.45 -31.86
N VAL A 268 -24.14 -10.16 -32.62
CA VAL A 268 -25.06 -11.15 -32.06
C VAL A 268 -24.31 -12.30 -31.39
N ILE A 269 -23.31 -12.88 -32.08
CA ILE A 269 -22.50 -13.97 -31.56
C ILE A 269 -21.74 -13.51 -30.30
N SER A 270 -21.14 -12.32 -30.37
CA SER A 270 -20.41 -11.73 -29.23
C SER A 270 -21.32 -11.43 -28.06
N LEU A 271 -22.55 -10.99 -28.26
CA LEU A 271 -23.54 -10.74 -27.21
C LEU A 271 -23.90 -12.05 -26.48
N VAL A 272 -24.17 -13.11 -27.24
CA VAL A 272 -24.46 -14.42 -26.63
C VAL A 272 -23.26 -14.94 -25.85
N GLY A 273 -22.05 -14.82 -26.40
CA GLY A 273 -20.80 -15.17 -25.73
C GLY A 273 -20.56 -14.33 -24.48
N ALA A 274 -20.87 -13.04 -24.52
CA ALA A 274 -20.74 -12.14 -23.37
C ALA A 274 -21.68 -12.52 -22.21
N ILE A 275 -22.92 -12.85 -22.52
CA ILE A 275 -23.90 -13.30 -21.50
C ILE A 275 -23.44 -14.64 -20.91
N ALA A 276 -23.08 -15.60 -21.72
CA ALA A 276 -22.59 -16.89 -21.25
C ALA A 276 -21.31 -16.74 -20.41
N GLY A 277 -20.35 -15.93 -20.87
CA GLY A 277 -19.13 -15.62 -20.13
C GLY A 277 -19.37 -14.91 -18.81
N ALA A 278 -20.31 -13.98 -18.76
CA ALA A 278 -20.70 -13.29 -17.51
C ALA A 278 -21.33 -14.23 -16.50
N LEU A 279 -22.19 -15.15 -16.95
CA LEU A 279 -22.81 -16.16 -16.08
C LEU A 279 -21.79 -17.15 -15.54
N LEU A 280 -20.94 -17.70 -16.39
CA LEU A 280 -19.88 -18.63 -15.98
C LEU A 280 -18.85 -17.93 -15.08
N GLY A 281 -18.39 -16.74 -15.45
CA GLY A 281 -17.43 -15.97 -14.66
C GLY A 281 -17.93 -15.59 -13.29
N SER A 282 -19.21 -15.16 -13.19
CA SER A 282 -19.83 -14.87 -11.89
C SER A 282 -20.02 -16.13 -11.03
N GLY A 283 -20.35 -17.26 -11.65
CA GLY A 283 -20.45 -18.54 -10.95
C GLY A 283 -19.13 -19.00 -10.37
N VAL A 284 -18.04 -18.96 -11.17
CA VAL A 284 -16.68 -19.28 -10.69
C VAL A 284 -16.25 -18.31 -9.58
N ALA A 285 -16.51 -16.99 -9.73
CA ALA A 285 -16.19 -16.01 -8.72
C ALA A 285 -16.89 -16.30 -7.38
N GLN A 286 -18.17 -16.71 -7.40
CA GLN A 286 -18.90 -17.09 -6.19
C GLN A 286 -18.32 -18.35 -5.54
N ILE A 287 -17.96 -19.36 -6.32
CA ILE A 287 -17.32 -20.59 -5.80
C ILE A 287 -16.01 -20.25 -5.12
N VAL A 288 -15.14 -19.45 -5.78
CA VAL A 288 -13.86 -19.02 -5.20
C VAL A 288 -14.10 -18.16 -3.94
N GLY A 289 -15.09 -17.26 -3.96
CA GLY A 289 -15.47 -16.45 -2.82
C GLY A 289 -15.82 -17.29 -1.60
N HIS A 290 -16.64 -18.31 -1.77
CA HIS A 290 -17.04 -19.19 -0.67
C HIS A 290 -15.92 -20.12 -0.20
N VAL A 291 -15.15 -20.71 -1.13
CA VAL A 291 -14.12 -21.71 -0.79
C VAL A 291 -12.87 -21.05 -0.19
N VAL A 292 -12.45 -19.90 -0.73
CA VAL A 292 -11.18 -19.25 -0.32
C VAL A 292 -11.40 -18.21 0.78
N PHE A 293 -12.47 -17.41 0.68
CA PHE A 293 -12.71 -16.28 1.59
C PHE A 293 -13.84 -16.54 2.59
N GLY A 294 -14.53 -17.67 2.53
CA GLY A 294 -15.62 -18.01 3.46
C GLY A 294 -16.86 -17.10 3.34
N SER A 295 -16.91 -16.24 2.31
CA SER A 295 -18.01 -15.28 2.11
C SER A 295 -18.34 -15.12 0.62
N GLY A 296 -19.63 -14.92 0.30
CA GLY A 296 -20.05 -14.63 -1.06
C GLY A 296 -19.56 -13.25 -1.53
N ILE A 297 -19.17 -13.15 -2.80
CA ILE A 297 -18.75 -11.89 -3.40
C ILE A 297 -19.98 -11.08 -3.79
N THR A 298 -20.13 -9.85 -3.30
CA THR A 298 -21.20 -8.92 -3.72
C THR A 298 -20.91 -8.41 -5.13
N LEU A 299 -21.69 -8.89 -6.12
CA LEU A 299 -21.57 -8.46 -7.49
C LEU A 299 -22.19 -7.07 -7.65
N ARG A 300 -21.39 -6.07 -7.98
CA ARG A 300 -21.87 -4.72 -8.27
C ARG A 300 -22.35 -4.64 -9.72
N PRO A 301 -23.60 -4.17 -9.99
CA PRO A 301 -24.14 -4.08 -11.35
C PRO A 301 -23.25 -3.28 -12.30
N MET A 302 -22.55 -2.26 -11.79
CA MET A 302 -21.65 -1.42 -12.55
C MET A 302 -20.49 -2.21 -13.22
N VAL A 303 -20.06 -3.33 -12.62
CA VAL A 303 -19.02 -4.20 -13.20
C VAL A 303 -19.50 -4.84 -14.49
N PHE A 304 -20.76 -5.30 -14.53
CA PHE A 304 -21.33 -5.88 -15.76
C PHE A 304 -21.39 -4.84 -16.88
N VAL A 305 -21.83 -3.61 -16.58
CA VAL A 305 -21.85 -2.52 -17.58
C VAL A 305 -20.44 -2.27 -18.14
N LEU A 306 -19.44 -2.20 -17.27
CA LEU A 306 -18.05 -2.01 -17.68
C LEU A 306 -17.55 -3.15 -18.58
N VAL A 307 -17.84 -4.40 -18.22
CA VAL A 307 -17.45 -5.58 -19.00
C VAL A 307 -18.11 -5.56 -20.39
N PHE A 308 -19.41 -5.25 -20.47
CA PHE A 308 -20.11 -5.14 -21.76
C PHE A 308 -19.56 -4.02 -22.63
N VAL A 309 -19.21 -2.86 -22.07
CA VAL A 309 -18.59 -1.75 -22.79
C VAL A 309 -17.21 -2.17 -23.32
N LEU A 310 -16.37 -2.79 -22.49
CA LEU A 310 -15.05 -3.27 -22.90
C LEU A 310 -15.15 -4.32 -24.03
N LEU A 311 -16.09 -5.26 -23.93
CA LEU A 311 -16.34 -6.25 -24.97
C LEU A 311 -16.79 -5.60 -26.26
N ALA A 312 -17.73 -4.63 -26.22
CA ALA A 312 -18.17 -3.89 -27.39
C ALA A 312 -17.02 -3.18 -28.10
N VAL A 313 -16.16 -2.50 -27.32
CA VAL A 313 -14.95 -1.85 -27.86
C VAL A 313 -14.00 -2.86 -28.47
N THR A 314 -13.76 -4.00 -27.83
CA THR A 314 -12.89 -5.06 -28.33
C THR A 314 -13.40 -5.64 -29.68
N VAL A 315 -14.69 -5.91 -29.76
CA VAL A 315 -15.33 -6.39 -30.98
C VAL A 315 -15.23 -5.35 -32.09
N LEU A 316 -15.49 -4.07 -31.82
CA LEU A 316 -15.34 -2.99 -32.78
C LEU A 316 -13.91 -2.88 -33.31
N VAL A 317 -12.91 -2.91 -32.43
CA VAL A 317 -11.48 -2.84 -32.83
C VAL A 317 -11.07 -4.06 -33.65
N ALA A 318 -11.48 -5.27 -33.24
CA ALA A 318 -11.22 -6.49 -34.00
C ALA A 318 -11.88 -6.47 -35.39
N SER A 319 -13.10 -5.94 -35.45
CA SER A 319 -13.86 -5.85 -36.70
C SER A 319 -13.27 -4.84 -37.71
N LEU A 320 -12.60 -3.79 -37.23
CA LEU A 320 -11.94 -2.80 -38.09
C LEU A 320 -10.87 -3.42 -38.99
N SER A 321 -10.13 -4.40 -38.50
CA SER A 321 -9.12 -5.13 -39.26
C SER A 321 -9.77 -5.98 -40.36
N SER A 322 -10.88 -6.62 -40.04
CA SER A 322 -11.64 -7.49 -40.98
C SER A 322 -12.40 -6.69 -42.05
N ILE A 323 -12.90 -5.50 -41.68
CA ILE A 323 -13.52 -4.58 -42.66
C ILE A 323 -12.50 -4.18 -43.73
N ARG A 324 -11.26 -3.92 -43.37
CA ARG A 324 -10.21 -3.61 -44.37
C ARG A 324 -9.96 -4.78 -45.33
N ALA A 325 -10.04 -6.01 -44.84
CA ALA A 325 -9.94 -7.21 -45.71
C ALA A 325 -11.12 -7.32 -46.69
N ILE A 326 -12.36 -7.01 -46.26
CA ILE A 326 -13.55 -7.00 -47.12
C ILE A 326 -13.46 -5.93 -48.20
N LEU A 327 -12.96 -4.75 -47.87
CA LEU A 327 -12.77 -3.66 -48.84
C LEU A 327 -11.75 -4.01 -49.92
N GLY A 328 -10.81 -4.91 -49.66
CA GLY A 328 -9.81 -5.43 -50.61
C GLY A 328 -10.34 -6.52 -51.54
N LEU A 329 -11.51 -7.10 -51.28
CA LEU A 329 -12.11 -8.15 -52.13
C LEU A 329 -12.58 -7.57 -53.48
N ARG A 330 -11.91 -7.94 -54.55
CA ARG A 330 -12.31 -7.61 -55.91
C ARG A 330 -13.23 -8.70 -56.46
N PRO A 331 -14.50 -8.39 -56.84
CA PRO A 331 -15.46 -9.41 -57.30
C PRO A 331 -14.95 -10.24 -58.46
N ALA A 332 -14.16 -9.62 -59.36
CA ALA A 332 -13.62 -10.27 -60.55
C ALA A 332 -12.57 -11.36 -60.22
N GLU A 333 -11.78 -11.20 -59.17
CA GLU A 333 -10.74 -12.16 -58.78
C GLU A 333 -11.33 -13.36 -58.04
N VAL A 334 -12.36 -13.14 -57.21
CA VAL A 334 -13.02 -14.19 -56.41
C VAL A 334 -13.88 -15.11 -57.29
N LEU A 335 -14.53 -14.56 -58.31
CA LEU A 335 -15.38 -15.35 -59.25
C LEU A 335 -14.56 -16.17 -60.26
N HIS A 336 -13.29 -15.84 -60.49
CA HIS A 336 -12.41 -16.59 -61.45
C HIS A 336 -11.50 -17.61 -60.71
N GLY A 337 -11.71 -17.87 -59.43
CA GLY A 337 -11.07 -18.99 -58.71
C GLY A 337 -9.57 -18.83 -58.45
N ARG A 338 -9.08 -17.62 -58.28
CA ARG A 338 -7.72 -17.31 -57.79
C ARG A 338 -7.71 -16.66 -56.42
#